data_00b86cccdacf1d876be96c5c07b83426
#
_entry.id   00b86cccdacf1d876be96c5c07b83426
#
_cell.length_a   1.000
_cell.length_b   1.000
_cell.length_c   1.000
_cell.angle_alpha   90.00
_cell.angle_beta   90.00
_cell.angle_gamma   90.00
#
_symmetry.space_group_name_H-M   'P 1'
#
loop_
_entity.id
_entity.type
_entity.pdbx_description
1 polymer ?
#
loop_
_entity_poly.entity_id
_entity_poly.type
_entity_poly.pdbx_seq_one_letter_code
_entity_poly.pdbx_strand_id
1 'polypeptide(L)'
;MSPEVIRNLGWDLMSGSANAAVLGILVLGVRWLLRRHLSPDWRLILSGLVLVRLVWPWEIPSPVSLFNVTAPLLPPINSGSFPVDGWRWCLAAWAAGVVVRFAWVIADWRQLQQRIVRSRPAQSGLAALWNEAIQGESEFLRRVPILQSSEVSGPCLAGLIQPCLLVPPDLSEQFSKREIRLIFLHEMAHLRRRDLWLNVLLEAVRTVHWFNPVVGWVLRRWREDREEACDVHALSADRGVSKVLYGQVLLKCLESAAGLKADRVGVAWQGDPSSAPPSLVHRIQAIARFRSGRRTWVVGACTLTAVALLGLTDQEPLPPRRVWLLKKESILGLLPPLPGFPTV
;
A
#
# COMPACT_ATOMS: atom_id res chain seq x y z
N MET A 1 32.39 5.27 -5.50
CA MET A 1 31.76 5.64 -4.20
C MET A 1 32.74 5.36 -3.08
N SER A 2 32.88 6.28 -2.10
CA SER A 2 33.73 6.03 -0.94
C SER A 2 33.16 4.88 -0.09
N PRO A 3 34.02 4.14 0.67
CA PRO A 3 33.57 3.08 1.58
C PRO A 3 32.49 3.49 2.57
N GLU A 4 32.55 4.73 3.04
CA GLU A 4 31.57 5.30 3.99
C GLU A 4 30.21 5.49 3.35
N VAL A 5 30.14 6.00 2.12
CA VAL A 5 28.88 6.18 1.38
C VAL A 5 28.21 4.85 1.13
N ILE A 6 28.98 3.80 0.76
CA ILE A 6 28.43 2.45 0.54
C ILE A 6 27.83 1.91 1.82
N ARG A 7 28.55 2.02 2.94
CA ARG A 7 28.08 1.55 4.24
C ARG A 7 26.83 2.30 4.71
N ASN A 8 26.84 3.62 4.61
CA ASN A 8 25.69 4.43 5.05
C ASN A 8 24.44 4.14 4.20
N LEU A 9 24.57 4.10 2.88
CA LEU A 9 23.47 3.79 1.98
C LEU A 9 22.87 2.39 2.27
N GLY A 10 23.75 1.38 2.46
CA GLY A 10 23.30 0.03 2.81
C GLY A 10 22.59 0.00 4.16
N TRP A 11 23.13 0.70 5.15
CA TRP A 11 22.54 0.81 6.48
C TRP A 11 21.17 1.50 6.45
N ASP A 12 21.06 2.66 5.80
CA ASP A 12 19.84 3.45 5.72
C ASP A 12 18.71 2.67 5.01
N LEU A 13 19.05 1.95 3.94
CA LEU A 13 18.10 1.10 3.23
C LEU A 13 17.58 -0.04 4.12
N MET A 14 18.49 -0.74 4.81
CA MET A 14 18.13 -1.90 5.64
C MET A 14 17.39 -1.47 6.91
N SER A 15 17.87 -0.45 7.61
CA SER A 15 17.26 0.06 8.83
C SER A 15 15.87 0.69 8.55
N GLY A 16 15.77 1.52 7.51
CA GLY A 16 14.49 2.09 7.08
C GLY A 16 13.46 1.02 6.71
N SER A 17 13.89 -0.01 5.98
CA SER A 17 13.04 -1.14 5.63
C SER A 17 12.64 -1.99 6.84
N ALA A 18 13.54 -2.19 7.81
CA ALA A 18 13.27 -2.91 9.05
C ALA A 18 12.27 -2.14 9.94
N ASN A 19 12.49 -0.84 10.11
CA ASN A 19 11.58 0.03 10.86
C ASN A 19 10.18 0.04 10.25
N ALA A 20 10.09 0.14 8.92
CA ALA A 20 8.81 0.03 8.21
C ALA A 20 8.16 -1.36 8.37
N ALA A 21 8.94 -2.44 8.48
CA ALA A 21 8.41 -3.77 8.75
C ALA A 21 7.84 -3.86 10.18
N VAL A 22 8.51 -3.30 11.19
CA VAL A 22 8.00 -3.24 12.57
C VAL A 22 6.68 -2.47 12.63
N LEU A 23 6.63 -1.28 12.01
CA LEU A 23 5.38 -0.51 11.89
C LEU A 23 4.31 -1.30 11.10
N GLY A 24 4.70 -2.00 10.05
CA GLY A 24 3.80 -2.83 9.26
C GLY A 24 3.16 -3.95 10.08
N ILE A 25 3.92 -4.63 10.93
CA ILE A 25 3.41 -5.66 11.85
C ILE A 25 2.44 -5.04 12.86
N LEU A 26 2.77 -3.88 13.44
CA LEU A 26 1.87 -3.15 14.34
C LEU A 26 0.56 -2.79 13.65
N VAL A 27 0.63 -2.20 12.45
CA VAL A 27 -0.54 -1.81 11.65
C VAL A 27 -1.40 -3.03 11.34
N LEU A 28 -0.81 -4.15 10.90
CA LEU A 28 -1.54 -5.38 10.60
C LEU A 28 -2.20 -5.96 11.85
N GLY A 29 -1.52 -5.93 13.01
CA GLY A 29 -2.08 -6.36 14.30
C GLY A 29 -3.26 -5.50 14.75
N VAL A 30 -3.12 -4.17 14.72
CA VAL A 30 -4.18 -3.21 15.06
C VAL A 30 -5.39 -3.38 14.14
N ARG A 31 -5.18 -3.52 12.83
CA ARG A 31 -6.24 -3.78 11.86
C ARG A 31 -6.97 -5.09 12.12
N TRP A 32 -6.25 -6.15 12.49
CA TRP A 32 -6.86 -7.44 12.84
C TRP A 32 -7.71 -7.32 14.10
N LEU A 33 -7.20 -6.65 15.14
CA LEU A 33 -7.90 -6.43 16.41
C LEU A 33 -9.16 -5.57 16.21
N LEU A 34 -9.04 -4.48 15.46
CA LEU A 34 -10.11 -3.51 15.25
C LEU A 34 -10.92 -3.74 13.96
N ARG A 35 -10.76 -4.91 13.30
CA ARG A 35 -11.40 -5.22 12.00
C ARG A 35 -12.91 -5.02 11.94
N ARG A 36 -13.61 -5.07 13.09
CA ARG A 36 -15.07 -4.88 13.22
C ARG A 36 -15.46 -3.42 13.41
N HIS A 37 -14.52 -2.56 13.74
CA HIS A 37 -14.76 -1.16 14.12
C HIS A 37 -14.17 -0.17 13.10
N LEU A 38 -13.23 -0.59 12.26
CA LEU A 38 -12.60 0.23 11.24
C LEU A 38 -13.30 0.04 9.89
N SER A 39 -13.66 1.16 9.25
CA SER A 39 -14.10 1.14 7.85
C SER A 39 -12.93 0.80 6.90
N PRO A 40 -13.21 0.37 5.65
CA PRO A 40 -12.17 0.13 4.65
C PRO A 40 -11.26 1.36 4.43
N ASP A 41 -11.83 2.57 4.40
CA ASP A 41 -11.05 3.81 4.23
C ASP A 41 -10.07 4.04 5.38
N TRP A 42 -10.48 3.80 6.64
CA TRP A 42 -9.57 3.92 7.78
C TRP A 42 -8.44 2.88 7.75
N ARG A 43 -8.74 1.66 7.30
CA ARG A 43 -7.71 0.62 7.11
C ARG A 43 -6.71 0.99 6.01
N LEU A 44 -7.17 1.62 4.93
CA LEU A 44 -6.30 2.17 3.89
C LEU A 44 -5.37 3.25 4.42
N ILE A 45 -5.91 4.22 5.17
CA ILE A 45 -5.14 5.32 5.74
C ILE A 45 -4.09 4.79 6.73
N LEU A 46 -4.45 3.83 7.60
CA LEU A 46 -3.52 3.19 8.54
C LEU A 46 -2.37 2.48 7.80
N SER A 47 -2.67 1.75 6.74
CA SER A 47 -1.62 1.11 5.93
C SER A 47 -0.78 2.14 5.17
N GLY A 48 -1.35 3.30 4.86
CA GLY A 48 -0.64 4.45 4.29
C GLY A 48 0.49 4.98 5.19
N LEU A 49 0.39 4.84 6.52
CA LEU A 49 1.48 5.22 7.43
C LEU A 49 2.78 4.43 7.16
N VAL A 50 2.65 3.15 6.80
CA VAL A 50 3.82 2.33 6.42
C VAL A 50 4.45 2.86 5.13
N LEU A 51 3.63 3.29 4.16
CA LEU A 51 4.14 3.89 2.92
C LEU A 51 4.85 5.23 3.21
N VAL A 52 4.28 6.05 4.08
CA VAL A 52 4.91 7.31 4.52
C VAL A 52 6.26 7.01 5.14
N ARG A 53 6.34 6.03 6.06
CA ARG A 53 7.61 5.64 6.70
C ARG A 53 8.67 5.14 5.71
N LEU A 54 8.26 4.44 4.63
CA LEU A 54 9.17 3.93 3.61
C LEU A 54 9.71 5.03 2.66
N VAL A 55 8.89 6.05 2.39
CA VAL A 55 9.23 7.13 1.47
C VAL A 55 9.89 8.31 2.18
N TRP A 56 9.58 8.48 3.47
CA TRP A 56 9.99 9.63 4.28
C TRP A 56 11.13 9.27 5.23
N PRO A 57 12.37 9.65 4.92
CA PRO A 57 13.55 9.23 5.68
C PRO A 57 13.82 10.10 6.94
N TRP A 58 12.95 11.03 7.28
CA TRP A 58 13.18 11.95 8.39
C TRP A 58 12.98 11.25 9.73
N GLU A 59 13.97 11.45 10.61
CA GLU A 59 13.98 10.96 11.98
C GLU A 59 13.43 12.05 12.90
N ILE A 60 12.26 11.82 13.47
CA ILE A 60 11.64 12.70 14.46
C ILE A 60 11.77 12.02 15.82
N PRO A 61 12.75 12.39 16.66
CA PRO A 61 12.93 11.75 17.96
C PRO A 61 11.72 11.99 18.87
N SER A 62 11.28 10.95 19.57
CA SER A 62 10.12 11.04 20.46
C SER A 62 10.21 10.02 21.59
N PRO A 63 9.88 10.41 22.85
CA PRO A 63 9.88 9.50 23.98
C PRO A 63 8.81 8.38 23.86
N VAL A 64 7.77 8.61 23.08
CA VAL A 64 6.69 7.64 22.87
C VAL A 64 6.88 6.75 21.64
N SER A 65 8.02 6.85 20.95
CA SER A 65 8.30 6.05 19.77
C SER A 65 8.32 4.55 20.06
N LEU A 66 7.69 3.77 19.16
CA LEU A 66 7.75 2.30 19.18
C LEU A 66 9.20 1.79 19.14
N PHE A 67 10.08 2.52 18.48
CA PHE A 67 11.47 2.14 18.29
C PHE A 67 12.30 2.26 19.57
N ASN A 68 11.87 3.02 20.58
CA ASN A 68 12.48 3.04 21.91
C ASN A 68 12.32 1.68 22.62
N VAL A 69 11.22 0.96 22.34
CA VAL A 69 10.94 -0.34 22.94
C VAL A 69 11.57 -1.49 22.14
N THR A 70 11.58 -1.36 20.81
CA THR A 70 12.06 -2.45 19.94
C THR A 70 13.58 -2.47 19.78
N ALA A 71 14.27 -1.34 19.91
CA ALA A 71 15.71 -1.27 19.75
C ALA A 71 16.50 -2.10 20.79
N PRO A 72 16.14 -2.15 22.07
CA PRO A 72 16.83 -3.02 23.03
C PRO A 72 16.64 -4.50 22.73
N LEU A 73 15.58 -4.87 22.00
CA LEU A 73 15.26 -6.26 21.62
C LEU A 73 16.00 -6.71 20.35
N LEU A 74 16.44 -5.76 19.54
CA LEU A 74 17.22 -6.04 18.34
C LEU A 74 18.70 -5.93 18.70
N PRO A 75 19.55 -6.92 18.33
CA PRO A 75 20.97 -6.80 18.57
C PRO A 75 21.49 -5.52 17.91
N PRO A 76 22.38 -4.74 18.58
CA PRO A 76 22.95 -3.56 18.00
C PRO A 76 23.82 -3.97 16.81
N ILE A 77 23.23 -3.98 15.63
CA ILE A 77 23.97 -4.16 14.38
C ILE A 77 24.69 -2.83 14.14
N ASN A 78 25.88 -2.69 14.69
CA ASN A 78 26.72 -1.55 14.38
C ASN A 78 27.09 -1.60 12.89
N SER A 79 26.78 -0.53 12.17
CA SER A 79 27.15 -0.41 10.74
C SER A 79 28.65 -0.64 10.51
N GLY A 80 29.49 -0.44 11.53
CA GLY A 80 30.95 -0.68 11.50
C GLY A 80 31.36 -2.14 11.69
N SER A 81 30.49 -3.04 12.17
CA SER A 81 30.82 -4.45 12.39
C SER A 81 30.72 -5.30 11.12
N PHE A 82 30.05 -4.80 10.07
CA PHE A 82 29.93 -5.50 8.80
C PHE A 82 30.98 -4.98 7.80
N PRO A 83 31.78 -5.88 7.17
CA PRO A 83 32.84 -5.46 6.26
C PRO A 83 32.28 -4.71 5.04
N VAL A 84 33.03 -3.71 4.55
CA VAL A 84 32.61 -2.87 3.40
C VAL A 84 32.32 -3.72 2.15
N ASP A 85 33.11 -4.77 1.93
CA ASP A 85 32.88 -5.67 0.80
C ASP A 85 31.56 -6.44 0.92
N GLY A 86 31.15 -6.81 2.13
CA GLY A 86 29.83 -7.37 2.39
C GLY A 86 28.71 -6.40 1.97
N TRP A 87 28.82 -5.12 2.32
CA TRP A 87 27.87 -4.11 1.90
C TRP A 87 27.82 -3.92 0.39
N ARG A 88 28.97 -3.97 -0.30
CA ARG A 88 29.02 -3.93 -1.77
C ARG A 88 28.21 -5.06 -2.41
N TRP A 89 28.36 -6.29 -1.93
CA TRP A 89 27.62 -7.44 -2.43
C TRP A 89 26.13 -7.36 -2.12
N CYS A 90 25.75 -6.92 -0.92
CA CYS A 90 24.36 -6.72 -0.56
C CYS A 90 23.68 -5.64 -1.44
N LEU A 91 24.35 -4.51 -1.66
CA LEU A 91 23.84 -3.45 -2.53
C LEU A 91 23.79 -3.87 -4.00
N ALA A 92 24.77 -4.65 -4.47
CA ALA A 92 24.76 -5.18 -5.82
C ALA A 92 23.58 -6.16 -6.04
N ALA A 93 23.35 -7.06 -5.09
CA ALA A 93 22.21 -7.98 -5.12
C ALA A 93 20.89 -7.23 -5.06
N TRP A 94 20.78 -6.23 -4.18
CA TRP A 94 19.62 -5.35 -4.10
C TRP A 94 19.37 -4.61 -5.42
N ALA A 95 20.39 -3.99 -5.99
CA ALA A 95 20.28 -3.27 -7.26
C ALA A 95 19.88 -4.20 -8.42
N ALA A 96 20.44 -5.41 -8.48
CA ALA A 96 20.04 -6.42 -9.46
C ALA A 96 18.56 -6.77 -9.33
N GLY A 97 18.06 -6.99 -8.11
CA GLY A 97 16.64 -7.24 -7.86
C GLY A 97 15.74 -6.05 -8.26
N VAL A 98 16.18 -4.81 -7.98
CA VAL A 98 15.48 -3.60 -8.43
C VAL A 98 15.40 -3.53 -9.95
N VAL A 99 16.53 -3.78 -10.65
CA VAL A 99 16.58 -3.77 -12.12
C VAL A 99 15.64 -4.82 -12.72
N VAL A 100 15.67 -6.05 -12.21
CA VAL A 100 14.78 -7.13 -12.65
C VAL A 100 13.33 -6.72 -12.46
N ARG A 101 12.96 -6.26 -11.26
CA ARG A 101 11.58 -5.81 -10.97
C ARG A 101 11.15 -4.66 -11.86
N PHE A 102 12.02 -3.67 -12.04
CA PHE A 102 11.74 -2.53 -12.91
C PHE A 102 11.52 -2.95 -14.38
N ALA A 103 12.33 -3.89 -14.88
CA ALA A 103 12.14 -4.46 -16.22
C ALA A 103 10.76 -5.14 -16.37
N TRP A 104 10.30 -5.88 -15.36
CA TRP A 104 8.96 -6.46 -15.33
C TRP A 104 7.87 -5.40 -15.35
N VAL A 105 7.99 -4.36 -14.52
CA VAL A 105 7.01 -3.25 -14.49
C VAL A 105 6.93 -2.55 -15.86
N ILE A 106 8.08 -2.32 -16.52
CA ILE A 106 8.10 -1.74 -17.87
C ILE A 106 7.48 -2.67 -18.91
N ALA A 107 7.72 -3.97 -18.81
CA ALA A 107 7.11 -4.96 -19.72
C ALA A 107 5.58 -4.96 -19.59
N ASP A 108 5.07 -5.01 -18.35
CA ASP A 108 3.63 -4.96 -18.07
C ASP A 108 2.99 -3.65 -18.56
N TRP A 109 3.67 -2.51 -18.30
CA TRP A 109 3.21 -1.21 -18.78
C TRP A 109 3.14 -1.15 -20.31
N ARG A 110 4.15 -1.68 -21.01
CA ARG A 110 4.16 -1.75 -22.49
C ARG A 110 3.01 -2.61 -23.02
N GLN A 111 2.75 -3.76 -22.40
CA GLN A 111 1.62 -4.62 -22.76
C GLN A 111 0.29 -3.88 -22.59
N LEU A 112 0.12 -3.17 -21.47
CA LEU A 112 -1.09 -2.38 -21.22
C LEU A 112 -1.26 -1.28 -22.27
N GLN A 113 -0.21 -0.56 -22.63
CA GLN A 113 -0.27 0.46 -23.69
C GLN A 113 -0.66 -0.14 -25.04
N GLN A 114 -0.12 -1.31 -25.40
CA GLN A 114 -0.50 -1.99 -26.64
C GLN A 114 -1.97 -2.38 -26.64
N ARG A 115 -2.53 -2.85 -25.49
CA ARG A 115 -3.96 -3.15 -25.36
C ARG A 115 -4.81 -1.90 -25.56
N ILE A 116 -4.44 -0.77 -24.99
CA ILE A 116 -5.15 0.51 -25.16
C ILE A 116 -5.14 0.92 -26.64
N VAL A 117 -4.00 0.86 -27.31
CA VAL A 117 -3.88 1.23 -28.73
C VAL A 117 -4.72 0.32 -29.65
N ARG A 118 -4.82 -0.97 -29.31
CA ARG A 118 -5.63 -1.92 -30.09
C ARG A 118 -7.13 -1.86 -29.79
N SER A 119 -7.52 -1.13 -28.74
CA SER A 119 -8.91 -0.99 -28.31
C SER A 119 -9.69 -0.10 -29.29
N ARG A 120 -11.01 -0.30 -29.36
CA ARG A 120 -11.92 0.47 -30.18
C ARG A 120 -12.88 1.28 -29.30
N PRO A 121 -13.45 2.39 -29.78
CA PRO A 121 -14.50 3.09 -29.06
C PRO A 121 -15.65 2.12 -28.73
N ALA A 122 -16.21 2.26 -27.52
CA ALA A 122 -17.32 1.42 -27.09
C ALA A 122 -18.60 1.72 -27.89
N GLN A 123 -19.49 0.72 -27.97
CA GLN A 123 -20.80 0.88 -28.57
C GLN A 123 -21.56 2.04 -27.90
N SER A 124 -22.40 2.74 -28.71
CA SER A 124 -23.15 3.92 -28.26
C SER A 124 -23.98 3.69 -26.99
N GLY A 125 -24.56 2.49 -26.83
CA GLY A 125 -25.32 2.13 -25.63
C GLY A 125 -24.49 2.08 -24.36
N LEU A 126 -23.29 1.51 -24.41
CA LEU A 126 -22.35 1.47 -23.27
C LEU A 126 -21.79 2.87 -22.97
N ALA A 127 -21.47 3.64 -24.02
CA ALA A 127 -21.01 5.02 -23.86
C ALA A 127 -22.08 5.91 -23.20
N ALA A 128 -23.36 5.73 -23.55
CA ALA A 128 -24.46 6.46 -22.94
C ALA A 128 -24.60 6.11 -21.44
N LEU A 129 -24.53 4.83 -21.06
CA LEU A 129 -24.56 4.39 -19.67
C LEU A 129 -23.36 4.88 -18.86
N TRP A 130 -22.17 4.94 -19.49
CA TRP A 130 -20.98 5.52 -18.84
C TRP A 130 -21.17 7.02 -18.60
N ASN A 131 -21.62 7.76 -19.63
CA ASN A 131 -21.88 9.19 -19.51
C ASN A 131 -22.93 9.51 -18.45
N GLU A 132 -23.97 8.67 -18.33
CA GLU A 132 -24.96 8.78 -17.24
C GLU A 132 -24.32 8.53 -15.87
N ALA A 133 -23.46 7.53 -15.74
CA ALA A 133 -22.79 7.23 -14.48
C ALA A 133 -21.85 8.35 -14.01
N ILE A 134 -21.18 9.05 -14.96
CA ILE A 134 -20.28 10.17 -14.64
C ILE A 134 -20.96 11.54 -14.64
N GLN A 135 -22.28 11.59 -14.82
CA GLN A 135 -23.03 12.83 -14.80
C GLN A 135 -22.94 13.48 -13.40
N GLY A 136 -22.50 14.74 -13.36
CA GLY A 136 -22.27 15.44 -12.08
C GLY A 136 -20.84 15.35 -11.54
N GLU A 137 -19.97 14.56 -12.18
CA GLU A 137 -18.56 14.48 -11.85
C GLU A 137 -17.75 15.70 -12.35
N SER A 138 -16.50 15.80 -11.88
CA SER A 138 -15.56 16.83 -12.37
C SER A 138 -15.33 16.71 -13.87
N GLU A 139 -14.97 17.82 -14.50
CA GLU A 139 -14.72 17.86 -15.96
C GLU A 139 -13.63 16.85 -16.38
N PHE A 140 -12.63 16.64 -15.54
CA PHE A 140 -11.58 15.63 -15.76
C PHE A 140 -12.16 14.21 -15.88
N LEU A 141 -13.05 13.82 -14.96
CA LEU A 141 -13.67 12.49 -14.96
C LEU A 141 -14.62 12.32 -16.16
N ARG A 142 -15.31 13.37 -16.56
CA ARG A 142 -16.20 13.36 -17.75
C ARG A 142 -15.48 13.17 -19.07
N ARG A 143 -14.17 13.41 -19.12
CA ARG A 143 -13.34 13.21 -20.32
C ARG A 143 -12.79 11.80 -20.46
N VAL A 144 -13.03 10.90 -19.49
CA VAL A 144 -12.53 9.52 -19.53
C VAL A 144 -13.30 8.72 -20.58
N PRO A 145 -12.66 8.30 -21.68
CA PRO A 145 -13.31 7.52 -22.73
C PRO A 145 -13.54 6.08 -22.28
N ILE A 146 -14.61 5.49 -22.80
CA ILE A 146 -14.84 4.04 -22.69
C ILE A 146 -14.43 3.37 -24.02
N LEU A 147 -13.59 2.35 -23.89
CA LEU A 147 -13.04 1.60 -25.02
C LEU A 147 -13.36 0.11 -24.87
N GLN A 148 -13.58 -0.58 -25.98
CA GLN A 148 -13.76 -2.02 -26.02
C GLN A 148 -12.48 -2.73 -26.41
N SER A 149 -12.14 -3.81 -25.69
CA SER A 149 -10.98 -4.65 -25.96
C SER A 149 -11.32 -6.11 -25.71
N SER A 150 -11.01 -6.98 -26.65
CA SER A 150 -11.11 -8.44 -26.49
C SER A 150 -9.98 -9.02 -25.63
N GLU A 151 -9.01 -8.21 -25.26
CA GLU A 151 -7.86 -8.62 -24.45
C GLU A 151 -8.10 -8.41 -22.94
N VAL A 152 -9.28 -7.89 -22.54
CA VAL A 152 -9.67 -7.74 -21.13
C VAL A 152 -10.79 -8.70 -20.78
N SER A 153 -10.72 -9.28 -19.59
CA SER A 153 -11.71 -10.24 -19.09
C SER A 153 -12.84 -9.59 -18.28
N GLY A 154 -12.71 -8.31 -17.98
CA GLY A 154 -13.70 -7.53 -17.25
C GLY A 154 -13.43 -6.03 -17.40
N PRO A 155 -14.39 -5.19 -17.01
CA PRO A 155 -14.18 -3.75 -16.95
C PRO A 155 -12.98 -3.40 -16.09
N CYS A 156 -12.15 -2.48 -16.55
CA CYS A 156 -10.98 -2.03 -15.82
C CYS A 156 -10.47 -0.67 -16.31
N LEU A 157 -9.90 0.10 -15.39
CA LEU A 157 -9.27 1.37 -15.71
C LEU A 157 -7.83 1.17 -16.19
N ALA A 158 -7.46 1.90 -17.23
CA ALA A 158 -6.13 1.87 -17.81
C ALA A 158 -5.67 3.30 -18.18
N GLY A 159 -4.36 3.47 -18.39
CA GLY A 159 -3.79 4.76 -18.77
C GLY A 159 -3.53 5.67 -17.56
N LEU A 160 -2.27 6.07 -17.34
CA LEU A 160 -1.86 6.89 -16.21
C LEU A 160 -2.14 8.37 -16.41
N ILE A 161 -1.75 8.90 -17.56
CA ILE A 161 -1.89 10.33 -17.90
C ILE A 161 -3.25 10.62 -18.53
N GLN A 162 -3.69 9.73 -19.40
CA GLN A 162 -4.99 9.78 -20.06
C GLN A 162 -5.77 8.52 -19.70
N PRO A 163 -6.48 8.53 -18.55
CA PRO A 163 -7.23 7.36 -18.11
C PRO A 163 -8.35 7.02 -19.10
N CYS A 164 -8.56 5.74 -19.33
CA CYS A 164 -9.68 5.18 -20.07
C CYS A 164 -10.27 3.98 -19.34
N LEU A 165 -11.55 3.74 -19.57
CA LEU A 165 -12.22 2.53 -19.11
C LEU A 165 -12.21 1.50 -20.24
N LEU A 166 -11.52 0.38 -20.02
CA LEU A 166 -11.54 -0.77 -20.93
C LEU A 166 -12.67 -1.71 -20.52
N VAL A 167 -13.46 -2.17 -21.48
CA VAL A 167 -14.53 -3.12 -21.25
C VAL A 167 -14.48 -4.25 -22.29
N PRO A 168 -14.88 -5.48 -21.94
CA PRO A 168 -15.00 -6.57 -22.92
C PRO A 168 -16.16 -6.29 -23.89
N PRO A 169 -16.09 -6.79 -25.16
CA PRO A 169 -17.11 -6.51 -26.18
C PRO A 169 -18.48 -7.09 -25.84
N ASP A 170 -18.53 -8.16 -25.12
CA ASP A 170 -19.73 -8.93 -24.72
C ASP A 170 -20.36 -8.46 -23.40
N LEU A 171 -19.87 -7.35 -22.81
CA LEU A 171 -20.36 -6.84 -21.52
C LEU A 171 -21.87 -6.58 -21.53
N SER A 172 -22.40 -6.02 -22.61
CA SER A 172 -23.84 -5.73 -22.74
C SER A 172 -24.71 -6.96 -22.98
N GLU A 173 -24.12 -8.08 -23.40
CA GLU A 173 -24.80 -9.35 -23.57
C GLU A 173 -24.88 -10.12 -22.24
N GLN A 174 -23.80 -10.03 -21.46
CA GLN A 174 -23.68 -10.71 -20.18
C GLN A 174 -24.42 -9.99 -19.06
N PHE A 175 -24.46 -8.67 -19.04
CA PHE A 175 -24.96 -7.88 -17.93
C PHE A 175 -26.13 -6.97 -18.32
N SER A 176 -27.14 -6.87 -17.47
CA SER A 176 -28.22 -5.90 -17.60
C SER A 176 -27.71 -4.47 -17.41
N LYS A 177 -28.46 -3.48 -17.93
CA LYS A 177 -28.13 -2.06 -17.78
C LYS A 177 -27.91 -1.65 -16.32
N ARG A 178 -28.68 -2.21 -15.38
CA ARG A 178 -28.56 -1.94 -13.94
C ARG A 178 -27.27 -2.51 -13.37
N GLU A 179 -26.89 -3.72 -13.78
CA GLU A 179 -25.63 -4.36 -13.36
C GLU A 179 -24.42 -3.60 -13.92
N ILE A 180 -24.47 -3.20 -15.20
CA ILE A 180 -23.41 -2.39 -15.83
C ILE A 180 -23.23 -1.06 -15.12
N ARG A 181 -24.33 -0.39 -14.72
CA ARG A 181 -24.26 0.84 -13.95
C ARG A 181 -23.52 0.63 -12.63
N LEU A 182 -23.76 -0.45 -11.91
CA LEU A 182 -23.07 -0.76 -10.66
C LEU A 182 -21.57 -1.01 -10.87
N ILE A 183 -21.21 -1.71 -11.93
CA ILE A 183 -19.82 -1.91 -12.34
C ILE A 183 -19.17 -0.56 -12.64
N PHE A 184 -19.84 0.31 -13.38
CA PHE A 184 -19.32 1.64 -13.71
C PHE A 184 -19.16 2.53 -12.48
N LEU A 185 -20.06 2.46 -11.50
CA LEU A 185 -19.93 3.18 -10.24
C LEU A 185 -18.73 2.68 -9.42
N HIS A 186 -18.41 1.37 -9.50
CA HIS A 186 -17.22 0.81 -8.88
C HIS A 186 -15.94 1.34 -9.56
N GLU A 187 -15.86 1.30 -10.88
CA GLU A 187 -14.72 1.83 -11.63
C GLU A 187 -14.54 3.34 -11.42
N MET A 188 -15.66 4.06 -11.29
CA MET A 188 -15.61 5.49 -10.97
C MET A 188 -15.03 5.77 -9.59
N ALA A 189 -15.27 4.90 -8.60
CA ALA A 189 -14.66 5.04 -7.28
C ALA A 189 -13.12 4.98 -7.37
N HIS A 190 -12.56 4.11 -8.21
CA HIS A 190 -11.13 4.06 -8.48
C HIS A 190 -10.60 5.35 -9.14
N LEU A 191 -11.33 5.92 -10.10
CA LEU A 191 -10.97 7.19 -10.73
C LEU A 191 -10.95 8.35 -9.73
N ARG A 192 -12.00 8.50 -8.91
CA ARG A 192 -12.11 9.54 -7.87
C ARG A 192 -10.95 9.47 -6.88
N ARG A 193 -10.53 8.27 -6.51
CA ARG A 193 -9.43 8.00 -5.58
C ARG A 193 -8.05 8.15 -6.22
N ARG A 194 -7.98 8.33 -7.55
CA ARG A 194 -6.73 8.36 -8.32
C ARG A 194 -5.90 7.08 -8.15
N ASP A 195 -6.56 5.93 -8.09
CA ASP A 195 -5.93 4.66 -7.80
C ASP A 195 -4.87 4.25 -8.83
N LEU A 196 -4.94 4.75 -10.06
CA LEU A 196 -3.89 4.56 -11.07
C LEU A 196 -2.54 5.13 -10.62
N TRP A 197 -2.52 6.34 -10.04
CA TRP A 197 -1.31 6.97 -9.51
C TRP A 197 -0.82 6.28 -8.24
N LEU A 198 -1.75 5.89 -7.37
CA LEU A 198 -1.41 5.12 -6.17
C LEU A 198 -0.78 3.78 -6.52
N ASN A 199 -1.24 3.09 -7.58
CA ASN A 199 -0.62 1.87 -8.07
C ASN A 199 0.85 2.08 -8.48
N VAL A 200 1.17 3.19 -9.17
CA VAL A 200 2.56 3.53 -9.50
C VAL A 200 3.41 3.67 -8.25
N LEU A 201 2.92 4.42 -7.26
CA LEU A 201 3.62 4.59 -5.98
C LEU A 201 3.84 3.24 -5.27
N LEU A 202 2.81 2.39 -5.19
CA LEU A 202 2.90 1.08 -4.57
C LEU A 202 3.91 0.16 -5.26
N GLU A 203 3.95 0.18 -6.60
CA GLU A 203 4.93 -0.58 -7.36
C GLU A 203 6.34 -0.02 -7.24
N ALA A 204 6.52 1.30 -7.14
CA ALA A 204 7.82 1.90 -6.85
C ALA A 204 8.34 1.45 -5.46
N VAL A 205 7.50 1.56 -4.43
CA VAL A 205 7.83 1.08 -3.08
C VAL A 205 8.16 -0.42 -3.08
N ARG A 206 7.36 -1.22 -3.76
CA ARG A 206 7.58 -2.66 -3.87
C ARG A 206 8.86 -3.00 -4.63
N THR A 207 9.20 -2.21 -5.64
CA THR A 207 10.44 -2.39 -6.42
C THR A 207 11.66 -2.10 -5.56
N VAL A 208 11.67 -1.04 -4.77
CA VAL A 208 12.78 -0.68 -3.88
C VAL A 208 12.91 -1.68 -2.73
N HIS A 209 11.79 -2.08 -2.12
CA HIS A 209 11.75 -2.97 -0.95
C HIS A 209 11.34 -4.42 -1.31
N TRP A 210 11.73 -4.89 -2.49
CA TRP A 210 11.36 -6.21 -3.02
C TRP A 210 11.73 -7.38 -2.09
N PHE A 211 12.79 -7.22 -1.31
CA PHE A 211 13.32 -8.21 -0.38
C PHE A 211 12.55 -8.27 0.95
N ASN A 212 11.65 -7.29 1.23
CA ASN A 212 10.93 -7.21 2.50
C ASN A 212 9.52 -7.84 2.40
N PRO A 213 9.30 -9.04 2.99
CA PRO A 213 8.01 -9.73 2.89
C PRO A 213 6.89 -9.00 3.63
N VAL A 214 7.20 -8.26 4.71
CA VAL A 214 6.19 -7.51 5.48
C VAL A 214 5.64 -6.36 4.65
N VAL A 215 6.50 -5.64 3.93
CA VAL A 215 6.08 -4.61 2.97
C VAL A 215 5.16 -5.23 1.92
N GLY A 216 5.54 -6.36 1.34
CA GLY A 216 4.68 -7.10 0.40
C GLY A 216 3.31 -7.46 0.98
N TRP A 217 3.26 -7.86 2.25
CA TRP A 217 2.01 -8.17 2.97
C TRP A 217 1.13 -6.93 3.18
N VAL A 218 1.73 -5.82 3.62
CA VAL A 218 1.02 -4.55 3.82
C VAL A 218 0.42 -4.07 2.49
N LEU A 219 1.20 -4.11 1.40
CA LEU A 219 0.74 -3.69 0.07
C LEU A 219 -0.41 -4.56 -0.45
N ARG A 220 -0.38 -5.89 -0.19
CA ARG A 220 -1.48 -6.79 -0.53
C ARG A 220 -2.75 -6.42 0.23
N ARG A 221 -2.66 -6.24 1.55
CA ARG A 221 -3.79 -5.84 2.38
C ARG A 221 -4.34 -4.47 2.00
N TRP A 222 -3.46 -3.56 1.59
CA TRP A 222 -3.87 -2.25 1.10
C TRP A 222 -4.73 -2.36 -0.18
N ARG A 223 -4.35 -3.24 -1.12
CA ARG A 223 -5.15 -3.51 -2.33
C ARG A 223 -6.52 -4.11 -1.98
N GLU A 224 -6.57 -5.06 -1.05
CA GLU A 224 -7.83 -5.66 -0.59
C GLU A 224 -8.77 -4.60 0.00
N ASP A 225 -8.28 -3.74 0.89
CA ASP A 225 -9.08 -2.67 1.49
C ASP A 225 -9.54 -1.64 0.45
N ARG A 226 -8.74 -1.39 -0.57
CA ARG A 226 -9.10 -0.50 -1.68
C ARG A 226 -10.31 -1.02 -2.43
N GLU A 227 -10.33 -2.29 -2.78
CA GLU A 227 -11.48 -2.92 -3.43
C GLU A 227 -12.73 -2.84 -2.54
N GLU A 228 -12.59 -3.14 -1.24
CA GLU A 228 -13.71 -3.02 -0.30
C GLU A 228 -14.20 -1.57 -0.18
N ALA A 229 -13.31 -0.59 -0.22
CA ALA A 229 -13.70 0.83 -0.20
C ALA A 229 -14.43 1.23 -1.49
N CYS A 230 -14.00 0.76 -2.66
CA CYS A 230 -14.69 1.01 -3.92
C CYS A 230 -16.08 0.36 -3.95
N ASP A 231 -16.23 -0.86 -3.41
CA ASP A 231 -17.53 -1.52 -3.26
C ASP A 231 -18.50 -0.69 -2.39
N VAL A 232 -18.01 -0.18 -1.27
CA VAL A 232 -18.80 0.68 -0.38
C VAL A 232 -19.20 1.99 -1.05
N HIS A 233 -18.29 2.60 -1.82
CA HIS A 233 -18.60 3.81 -2.57
C HIS A 233 -19.66 3.56 -3.66
N ALA A 234 -19.54 2.47 -4.41
CA ALA A 234 -20.52 2.10 -5.43
C ALA A 234 -21.92 1.87 -4.84
N LEU A 235 -22.00 1.14 -3.71
CA LEU A 235 -23.25 0.92 -2.99
C LEU A 235 -23.86 2.22 -2.41
N SER A 236 -23.02 3.16 -2.00
CA SER A 236 -23.48 4.44 -1.43
C SER A 236 -23.96 5.41 -2.51
N ALA A 237 -23.45 5.29 -3.73
CA ALA A 237 -23.81 6.12 -4.87
C ALA A 237 -25.20 5.78 -5.42
N ASP A 238 -25.64 4.52 -5.33
CA ASP A 238 -26.97 4.09 -5.74
C ASP A 238 -27.80 3.62 -4.52
N ARG A 239 -28.55 4.56 -3.91
CA ARG A 239 -29.35 4.29 -2.70
C ARG A 239 -30.46 3.24 -2.89
N GLY A 240 -30.83 2.91 -4.12
CA GLY A 240 -31.86 1.91 -4.47
C GLY A 240 -31.34 0.48 -4.63
N VAL A 241 -30.02 0.27 -4.50
CA VAL A 241 -29.41 -1.05 -4.71
C VAL A 241 -29.34 -1.84 -3.42
N SER A 242 -29.83 -3.08 -3.47
CA SER A 242 -29.65 -4.02 -2.39
C SER A 242 -28.24 -4.58 -2.37
N LYS A 243 -27.69 -4.82 -1.17
CA LYS A 243 -26.39 -5.48 -0.99
C LYS A 243 -26.33 -6.85 -1.66
N VAL A 244 -27.49 -7.55 -1.73
CA VAL A 244 -27.63 -8.86 -2.37
C VAL A 244 -27.40 -8.73 -3.88
N LEU A 245 -28.06 -7.78 -4.54
CA LEU A 245 -27.87 -7.56 -5.98
C LEU A 245 -26.42 -7.20 -6.30
N TYR A 246 -25.79 -6.33 -5.52
CA TYR A 246 -24.39 -5.98 -5.72
C TYR A 246 -23.46 -7.20 -5.55
N GLY A 247 -23.70 -8.02 -4.53
CA GLY A 247 -22.95 -9.27 -4.34
C GLY A 247 -23.11 -10.25 -5.51
N GLN A 248 -24.31 -10.35 -6.10
CA GLN A 248 -24.55 -11.15 -7.31
C GLN A 248 -23.80 -10.61 -8.53
N VAL A 249 -23.73 -9.28 -8.69
CA VAL A 249 -22.94 -8.66 -9.77
C VAL A 249 -21.46 -8.99 -9.63
N LEU A 250 -20.91 -8.90 -8.41
CA LEU A 250 -19.50 -9.26 -8.16
C LEU A 250 -19.22 -10.73 -8.48
N LEU A 251 -20.12 -11.63 -8.08
CA LEU A 251 -19.98 -13.06 -8.39
C LEU A 251 -19.99 -13.30 -9.91
N LYS A 252 -20.92 -12.71 -10.61
CA LYS A 252 -21.06 -12.80 -12.05
C LYS A 252 -19.83 -12.22 -12.80
N CYS A 253 -19.27 -11.11 -12.32
CA CYS A 253 -18.00 -10.57 -12.85
C CYS A 253 -16.86 -11.59 -12.71
N LEU A 254 -16.78 -12.27 -11.56
CA LEU A 254 -15.74 -13.28 -11.33
C LEU A 254 -15.93 -14.52 -12.21
N GLU A 255 -17.16 -14.99 -12.37
CA GLU A 255 -17.52 -16.13 -13.24
C GLU A 255 -17.17 -15.82 -14.70
N SER A 256 -17.51 -14.62 -15.17
CA SER A 256 -17.13 -14.15 -16.50
C SER A 256 -15.62 -14.11 -16.70
N ALA A 257 -14.87 -13.61 -15.71
CA ALA A 257 -13.42 -13.58 -15.75
C ALA A 257 -12.78 -14.99 -15.72
N ALA A 258 -13.36 -15.92 -14.97
CA ALA A 258 -12.89 -17.31 -14.88
C ALA A 258 -13.18 -18.15 -16.15
N GLY A 259 -14.27 -17.86 -16.82
CA GLY A 259 -14.67 -18.53 -18.08
C GLY A 259 -13.79 -18.15 -19.28
N LEU A 260 -13.16 -16.99 -19.23
CA LEU A 260 -12.13 -16.59 -20.19
C LEU A 260 -10.82 -17.24 -19.72
N LYS A 261 -10.36 -18.30 -20.42
CA LYS A 261 -9.15 -19.09 -20.14
C LYS A 261 -8.02 -18.26 -19.56
N ALA A 262 -7.23 -18.86 -18.67
CA ALA A 262 -6.09 -18.30 -17.93
C ALA A 262 -5.09 -17.47 -18.78
N ASP A 263 -5.08 -17.60 -20.08
CA ASP A 263 -4.27 -16.85 -21.03
C ASP A 263 -4.70 -15.39 -21.25
N ARG A 264 -5.87 -14.99 -20.73
CA ARG A 264 -6.44 -13.65 -20.90
C ARG A 264 -6.70 -12.93 -19.56
N VAL A 265 -5.88 -13.16 -18.56
CA VAL A 265 -5.96 -12.38 -17.34
C VAL A 265 -5.61 -10.94 -17.67
N GLY A 266 -6.61 -10.22 -18.09
CA GLY A 266 -6.57 -8.80 -18.31
C GLY A 266 -6.48 -8.11 -16.97
N VAL A 267 -5.26 -7.93 -16.55
CA VAL A 267 -4.96 -7.19 -15.35
C VAL A 267 -4.72 -5.76 -15.74
N ALA A 268 -5.64 -4.89 -15.40
CA ALA A 268 -5.30 -3.50 -15.22
C ALA A 268 -4.10 -3.45 -14.26
N TRP A 269 -2.95 -3.20 -14.82
CA TRP A 269 -1.63 -3.06 -14.17
C TRP A 269 -1.56 -3.59 -12.71
N GLN A 270 -1.67 -4.90 -12.55
CA GLN A 270 -1.40 -5.61 -11.31
C GLN A 270 0.05 -6.08 -11.39
N GLY A 271 1.00 -5.25 -11.07
CA GLY A 271 2.44 -5.48 -11.17
C GLY A 271 3.00 -6.71 -10.47
N ASP A 272 2.21 -7.76 -10.27
CA ASP A 272 2.65 -9.04 -9.73
C ASP A 272 1.72 -10.20 -10.10
N PRO A 273 2.20 -11.16 -10.89
CA PRO A 273 1.46 -12.40 -11.17
C PRO A 273 1.17 -13.23 -9.89
N SER A 274 1.89 -12.99 -8.80
CA SER A 274 1.65 -13.66 -7.50
C SER A 274 0.56 -12.98 -6.65
N SER A 275 0.03 -11.81 -7.04
CA SER A 275 -1.07 -11.18 -6.35
C SER A 275 -2.39 -11.80 -6.79
N ALA A 276 -2.83 -12.82 -6.09
CA ALA A 276 -4.21 -13.32 -6.25
C ALA A 276 -5.20 -12.14 -6.10
N PRO A 277 -6.27 -12.09 -6.92
CA PRO A 277 -7.31 -11.08 -6.76
C PRO A 277 -7.84 -11.12 -5.33
N PRO A 278 -8.27 -9.97 -4.78
CA PRO A 278 -8.86 -9.91 -3.45
C PRO A 278 -9.93 -10.97 -3.30
N SER A 279 -9.88 -11.76 -2.23
CA SER A 279 -10.83 -12.85 -2.02
C SER A 279 -12.25 -12.29 -2.09
N LEU A 280 -13.05 -12.76 -3.05
CA LEU A 280 -14.47 -12.40 -3.21
C LEU A 280 -15.23 -12.57 -1.89
N VAL A 281 -14.88 -13.60 -1.11
CA VAL A 281 -15.47 -13.86 0.20
C VAL A 281 -15.27 -12.67 1.14
N HIS A 282 -14.07 -12.05 1.16
CA HIS A 282 -13.80 -10.87 1.97
C HIS A 282 -14.62 -9.67 1.51
N ARG A 283 -14.74 -9.43 0.18
CA ARG A 283 -15.54 -8.33 -0.38
C ARG A 283 -17.02 -8.48 -0.01
N ILE A 284 -17.61 -9.68 -0.21
CA ILE A 284 -19.01 -9.96 0.14
C ILE A 284 -19.23 -9.79 1.66
N GLN A 285 -18.32 -10.28 2.50
CA GLN A 285 -18.41 -10.09 3.94
C GLN A 285 -18.32 -8.63 4.36
N ALA A 286 -17.45 -7.85 3.73
CA ALA A 286 -17.31 -6.42 3.98
C ALA A 286 -18.60 -5.66 3.63
N ILE A 287 -19.18 -5.95 2.46
CA ILE A 287 -20.47 -5.40 1.99
C ILE A 287 -21.59 -5.72 2.99
N ALA A 288 -21.68 -6.99 3.42
CA ALA A 288 -22.72 -7.42 4.36
C ALA A 288 -22.62 -6.70 5.72
N ARG A 289 -21.37 -6.50 6.20
CA ARG A 289 -21.08 -5.88 7.51
C ARG A 289 -21.07 -4.35 7.49
N PHE A 290 -21.04 -3.76 6.30
CA PHE A 290 -20.89 -2.30 6.18
C PHE A 290 -21.99 -1.55 6.93
N ARG A 291 -21.57 -0.77 7.91
CA ARG A 291 -22.38 0.22 8.64
C ARG A 291 -21.58 1.51 8.74
N SER A 292 -22.02 2.55 8.07
CA SER A 292 -21.47 3.89 8.27
C SER A 292 -22.00 4.47 9.57
N GLY A 293 -21.15 5.07 10.40
CA GLY A 293 -21.58 5.72 11.62
C GLY A 293 -20.48 6.58 12.27
N ARG A 294 -20.91 7.55 13.09
CA ARG A 294 -19.99 8.44 13.83
C ARG A 294 -18.95 7.69 14.67
N ARG A 295 -19.35 6.52 15.23
CA ARG A 295 -18.47 5.69 16.06
C ARG A 295 -17.26 5.16 15.29
N THR A 296 -17.43 4.73 14.03
CA THR A 296 -16.32 4.24 13.18
C THR A 296 -15.33 5.34 12.88
N TRP A 297 -15.81 6.59 12.75
CA TRP A 297 -14.98 7.76 12.52
C TRP A 297 -14.08 8.07 13.72
N VAL A 298 -14.65 8.12 14.93
CA VAL A 298 -13.90 8.40 16.17
C VAL A 298 -12.85 7.32 16.41
N VAL A 299 -13.23 6.05 16.33
CA VAL A 299 -12.29 4.92 16.50
C VAL A 299 -11.16 5.00 15.48
N GLY A 300 -11.48 5.28 14.21
CA GLY A 300 -10.48 5.41 13.15
C GLY A 300 -9.50 6.54 13.41
N ALA A 301 -10.00 7.73 13.76
CA ALA A 301 -9.17 8.91 14.04
C ALA A 301 -8.24 8.68 15.26
N CYS A 302 -8.76 8.17 16.37
CA CYS A 302 -7.96 7.87 17.56
C CYS A 302 -6.88 6.81 17.26
N THR A 303 -7.24 5.76 16.52
CA THR A 303 -6.30 4.71 16.13
C THR A 303 -5.20 5.25 15.22
N LEU A 304 -5.57 6.08 14.22
CA LEU A 304 -4.60 6.69 13.32
C LEU A 304 -3.60 7.57 14.08
N THR A 305 -4.10 8.43 14.97
CA THR A 305 -3.25 9.32 15.79
C THR A 305 -2.29 8.50 16.66
N ALA A 306 -2.79 7.48 17.35
CA ALA A 306 -1.97 6.63 18.20
C ALA A 306 -0.87 5.90 17.40
N VAL A 307 -1.23 5.27 16.28
CA VAL A 307 -0.27 4.53 15.43
C VAL A 307 0.72 5.48 14.76
N ALA A 308 0.30 6.69 14.35
CA ALA A 308 1.19 7.69 13.77
C ALA A 308 2.22 8.18 14.78
N LEU A 309 1.80 8.51 16.01
CA LEU A 309 2.70 8.93 17.09
C LEU A 309 3.71 7.83 17.47
N LEU A 310 3.28 6.57 17.48
CA LEU A 310 4.15 5.45 17.82
C LEU A 310 5.11 5.07 16.68
N GLY A 311 4.68 5.16 15.43
CA GLY A 311 5.36 4.52 14.32
C GLY A 311 6.05 5.47 13.32
N LEU A 312 5.67 6.74 13.27
CA LEU A 312 6.34 7.76 12.45
C LEU A 312 7.42 8.53 13.19
N THR A 313 7.55 8.32 14.51
CA THR A 313 8.61 8.91 15.33
C THR A 313 9.74 7.91 15.54
N ASP A 314 10.94 8.41 15.81
CA ASP A 314 12.16 7.65 16.00
C ASP A 314 12.63 7.62 17.46
N GLN A 315 13.67 6.85 17.72
CA GLN A 315 14.28 6.77 19.05
C GLN A 315 14.79 8.12 19.51
N GLU A 316 14.59 8.42 20.79
CA GLU A 316 15.40 9.45 21.42
C GLU A 316 16.88 9.03 21.43
N PRO A 317 17.79 9.93 21.01
CA PRO A 317 19.21 9.65 21.16
C PRO A 317 19.50 9.42 22.66
N LEU A 318 19.97 8.23 23.00
CA LEU A 318 20.40 7.94 24.36
C LEU A 318 21.41 8.99 24.78
N PRO A 319 21.28 9.61 25.97
CA PRO A 319 22.28 10.51 26.47
C PRO A 319 23.64 9.80 26.46
N PRO A 320 24.70 10.43 25.95
CA PRO A 320 25.97 9.75 25.78
C PRO A 320 26.41 9.19 27.13
N ARG A 321 26.54 7.86 27.24
CA ARG A 321 26.99 7.15 28.44
C ARG A 321 28.32 7.73 29.02
N ARG A 322 29.09 8.40 28.20
CA ARG A 322 30.33 9.10 28.61
C ARG A 322 30.14 10.20 29.64
N VAL A 323 28.98 10.89 29.63
CA VAL A 323 28.77 11.99 30.62
C VAL A 323 28.63 11.42 32.05
N TRP A 324 28.06 10.24 32.21
CA TRP A 324 27.92 9.59 33.52
C TRP A 324 29.26 9.03 34.06
N LEU A 325 30.09 8.49 33.17
CA LEU A 325 31.41 7.98 33.56
C LEU A 325 32.37 9.16 33.93
N LEU A 326 32.38 10.24 33.16
CA LEU A 326 33.17 11.44 33.48
C LEU A 326 32.68 12.13 34.76
N LYS A 327 31.36 12.14 35.00
CA LYS A 327 30.80 12.67 36.23
C LYS A 327 31.15 11.79 37.46
N LYS A 328 31.23 10.47 37.26
CA LYS A 328 31.62 9.52 38.31
C LYS A 328 33.11 9.61 38.63
N GLU A 329 33.98 9.79 37.64
CA GLU A 329 35.41 10.00 37.82
C GLU A 329 35.70 11.38 38.45
N SER A 330 34.98 12.43 38.09
CA SER A 330 35.09 13.75 38.68
C SER A 330 34.62 13.77 40.13
N ILE A 331 33.62 12.96 40.51
CA ILE A 331 33.16 12.87 41.90
C ILE A 331 34.11 12.02 42.74
N LEU A 332 34.70 10.96 42.16
CA LEU A 332 35.68 10.10 42.85
C LEU A 332 37.02 10.85 43.06
N GLY A 333 37.39 11.79 42.17
CA GLY A 333 38.57 12.65 42.28
C GLY A 333 38.43 13.78 43.31
N LEU A 334 37.20 14.08 43.79
CA LEU A 334 36.93 15.12 44.80
C LEU A 334 36.86 14.56 46.22
N LEU A 335 37.00 13.27 46.43
CA LEU A 335 37.07 12.69 47.77
C LEU A 335 38.53 12.65 48.23
N PRO A 336 38.84 13.19 49.42
CA PRO A 336 40.20 13.11 49.98
C PRO A 336 40.54 11.62 50.21
N PRO A 337 41.84 11.26 50.07
CA PRO A 337 42.27 9.88 50.31
C PRO A 337 41.96 9.47 51.75
N LEU A 338 41.31 8.34 51.88
CA LEU A 338 41.05 7.78 53.23
C LEU A 338 42.39 7.41 53.88
N PRO A 339 42.67 7.88 55.06
CA PRO A 339 43.92 7.55 55.77
C PRO A 339 43.95 6.05 56.10
N GLY A 340 44.93 5.34 55.57
CA GLY A 340 45.24 3.96 55.97
C GLY A 340 45.27 2.87 54.88
N PHE A 341 45.12 3.18 53.59
CA PHE A 341 45.29 2.20 52.52
C PHE A 341 46.50 2.50 51.63
N PRO A 342 47.40 1.55 51.37
CA PRO A 342 48.55 1.77 50.49
C PRO A 342 48.05 1.93 49.07
N THR A 343 48.55 2.94 48.38
CA THR A 343 48.42 3.15 46.93
C THR A 343 49.19 2.07 46.16
N VAL A 344 48.48 1.29 45.32
CA VAL A 344 49.10 0.47 44.30
C VAL A 344 49.05 1.22 42.98
#